data_5bb1ce0980c89de506bc950cefc55582
#
_entry.id   5bb1ce0980c89de506bc950cefc55582
#
_cell.length_a   1.000
_cell.length_b   1.000
_cell.length_c   1.000
_cell.angle_alpha   90.00
_cell.angle_beta   90.00
_cell.angle_gamma   90.00
#
_symmetry.space_group_name_H-M   'P 1'
#
loop_
_entity.id
_entity.type
_entity.pdbx_description
1 polymer ?
#
loop_
_entity_poly.entity_id
_entity_poly.type
_entity_poly.pdbx_seq_one_letter_code
_entity_poly.pdbx_strand_id
1 'polypeptide(L)'
;MEFETFPKINRLKRECVITEKLDGTNAQIAITEDGVMFVGSRNRWITPEDDNYGFARWARDNHEELLTLGVGRHYGEWWGQGIQRRYGLEEKRFSLFNVHRWQENLPSCCSLVPVLYQGAYDTNIIDQVMLDLKTQGSTAAPGYMNPEGIVV
;
A
#
# COMPACT_ATOMS: atom_id res chain seq x y z
N MET A 1 -24.02 -2.88 54.40
CA MET A 1 -23.18 -2.69 53.18
C MET A 1 -24.10 -2.70 51.99
N GLU A 2 -24.10 -1.62 51.26
CA GLU A 2 -24.90 -1.53 50.04
C GLU A 2 -24.24 -2.33 48.91
N PHE A 3 -25.07 -2.96 48.08
CA PHE A 3 -24.60 -3.68 46.90
C PHE A 3 -24.21 -2.68 45.82
N GLU A 4 -22.98 -2.79 45.28
CA GLU A 4 -22.54 -2.01 44.13
C GLU A 4 -22.46 -2.91 42.91
N THR A 5 -23.01 -2.41 41.80
CA THR A 5 -22.96 -3.11 40.52
C THR A 5 -21.51 -3.16 40.00
N PHE A 6 -21.08 -4.31 39.56
CA PHE A 6 -19.77 -4.48 38.93
C PHE A 6 -19.69 -3.61 37.68
N PRO A 7 -18.71 -2.68 37.59
CA PRO A 7 -18.64 -1.82 36.40
C PRO A 7 -18.34 -2.63 35.16
N LYS A 8 -19.05 -2.29 34.09
CA LYS A 8 -18.75 -2.89 32.76
C LYS A 8 -17.36 -2.47 32.32
N ILE A 9 -16.52 -3.45 31.97
CA ILE A 9 -15.26 -3.20 31.29
C ILE A 9 -15.61 -2.85 29.85
N ASN A 10 -15.36 -1.59 29.46
CA ASN A 10 -15.52 -1.19 28.08
C ASN A 10 -14.52 -1.96 27.23
N ARG A 11 -15.05 -2.78 26.30
CA ARG A 11 -14.21 -3.40 25.28
C ARG A 11 -13.74 -2.29 24.36
N LEU A 12 -12.43 -2.11 24.24
CA LEU A 12 -11.84 -1.23 23.25
C LEU A 12 -12.21 -1.77 21.87
N LYS A 13 -13.10 -1.07 21.17
CA LYS A 13 -13.35 -1.32 19.75
C LYS A 13 -12.16 -0.76 18.99
N ARG A 14 -11.39 -1.64 18.37
CA ARG A 14 -10.31 -1.24 17.48
C ARG A 14 -10.86 -1.12 16.07
N GLU A 15 -10.52 -0.02 15.44
CA GLU A 15 -10.74 0.13 14.01
C GLU A 15 -9.55 -0.39 13.23
N CYS A 16 -9.82 -0.89 12.03
CA CYS A 16 -8.79 -1.35 11.12
C CYS A 16 -9.07 -0.93 9.70
N VAL A 17 -8.02 -0.95 8.90
CA VAL A 17 -8.08 -0.85 7.44
C VAL A 17 -7.50 -2.13 6.88
N ILE A 18 -8.24 -2.79 6.01
CA ILE A 18 -7.78 -3.99 5.32
C ILE A 18 -7.49 -3.61 3.87
N THR A 19 -6.27 -3.87 3.43
CA THR A 19 -5.85 -3.60 2.06
C THR A 19 -5.43 -4.89 1.38
N GLU A 20 -5.47 -4.89 0.06
CA GLU A 20 -4.91 -5.99 -0.72
C GLU A 20 -3.39 -5.99 -0.57
N LYS A 21 -2.82 -7.16 -0.26
CA LYS A 21 -1.37 -7.34 -0.20
C LYS A 21 -0.84 -7.59 -1.60
N LEU A 22 -0.19 -6.59 -2.16
CA LEU A 22 0.41 -6.70 -3.49
C LEU A 22 1.74 -7.43 -3.43
N ASP A 23 1.95 -8.35 -4.37
CA ASP A 23 3.18 -9.14 -4.46
C ASP A 23 4.14 -8.51 -5.47
N GLY A 24 4.96 -7.63 -4.97
CA GLY A 24 6.00 -6.96 -5.73
C GLY A 24 7.26 -6.82 -4.91
N THR A 25 7.81 -5.63 -4.88
CA THR A 25 8.96 -5.28 -4.07
C THR A 25 8.69 -3.96 -3.34
N ASN A 26 9.17 -3.84 -2.11
CA ASN A 26 9.04 -2.60 -1.35
C ASN A 26 9.83 -1.48 -2.01
N ALA A 27 9.22 -0.32 -2.06
CA ALA A 27 9.83 0.87 -2.65
C ALA A 27 9.51 2.10 -1.79
N GLN A 28 10.43 3.04 -1.75
CA GLN A 28 10.23 4.27 -0.99
C GLN A 28 10.77 5.48 -1.74
N ILE A 29 10.09 6.59 -1.55
CA ILE A 29 10.50 7.92 -1.98
C ILE A 29 10.66 8.77 -0.73
N ALA A 30 11.84 9.36 -0.55
CA ALA A 30 12.10 10.30 0.54
C ALA A 30 12.41 11.67 -0.04
N ILE A 31 11.74 12.70 0.47
CA ILE A 31 11.90 14.07 0.01
C ILE A 31 12.33 14.92 1.21
N THR A 32 13.46 15.60 1.08
CA THR A 32 14.00 16.49 2.11
C THR A 32 13.31 17.85 2.06
N GLU A 33 13.49 18.64 3.12
CA GLU A 33 12.99 20.02 3.17
C GLU A 33 13.55 20.90 2.05
N ASP A 34 14.77 20.58 1.57
CA ASP A 34 15.40 21.27 0.44
C ASP A 34 14.85 20.83 -0.93
N GLY A 35 13.90 19.89 -0.94
CA GLY A 35 13.31 19.39 -2.18
C GLY A 35 14.16 18.34 -2.91
N VAL A 36 15.13 17.74 -2.23
CA VAL A 36 15.94 16.65 -2.78
C VAL A 36 15.21 15.32 -2.60
N MET A 37 15.09 14.55 -3.67
CA MET A 37 14.43 13.27 -3.67
C MET A 37 15.44 12.13 -3.65
N PHE A 38 15.26 11.23 -2.68
CA PHE A 38 15.98 9.96 -2.59
C PHE A 38 15.01 8.82 -2.88
N VAL A 39 15.51 7.81 -3.56
CA VAL A 39 14.73 6.64 -3.97
C VAL A 39 15.36 5.39 -3.37
N GLY A 40 14.55 4.54 -2.77
CA GLY A 40 15.05 3.35 -2.07
C GLY A 40 14.22 2.10 -2.31
N SER A 41 14.86 0.97 -2.14
CA SER A 41 14.22 -0.31 -1.92
C SER A 41 13.98 -0.50 -0.42
N ARG A 42 13.67 -1.72 0.00
CA ARG A 42 13.44 -2.01 1.42
C ARG A 42 14.66 -1.70 2.30
N ASN A 43 15.87 -2.00 1.81
CA ASN A 43 17.07 -2.01 2.64
C ASN A 43 18.18 -1.07 2.16
N ARG A 44 18.04 -0.44 1.01
CA ARG A 44 19.09 0.41 0.45
C ARG A 44 18.53 1.53 -0.43
N TRP A 45 19.29 2.61 -0.53
CA TRP A 45 19.07 3.62 -1.57
C TRP A 45 19.46 3.04 -2.92
N ILE A 46 18.74 3.41 -3.96
CA ILE A 46 18.96 2.96 -5.33
C ILE A 46 19.13 4.15 -6.27
N THR A 47 19.76 3.90 -7.40
CA THR A 47 19.97 4.87 -8.47
C THR A 47 19.61 4.22 -9.81
N PRO A 48 19.45 5.01 -10.90
CA PRO A 48 19.22 4.41 -12.22
C PRO A 48 20.33 3.46 -12.68
N GLU A 49 21.56 3.64 -12.17
CA GLU A 49 22.72 2.79 -12.48
C GLU A 49 22.79 1.55 -11.58
N ASP A 50 22.21 1.62 -10.38
CA ASP A 50 22.13 0.53 -9.40
C ASP A 50 20.68 0.43 -8.93
N ASP A 51 19.83 -0.04 -9.80
CA ASP A 51 18.38 0.01 -9.66
C ASP A 51 17.81 -1.28 -9.04
N ASN A 52 16.52 -1.25 -8.73
CA ASN A 52 15.73 -2.38 -8.29
C ASN A 52 14.46 -2.47 -9.15
N TYR A 53 14.43 -3.39 -10.09
CA TYR A 53 13.33 -3.57 -11.05
C TYR A 53 12.95 -2.29 -11.80
N GLY A 54 13.88 -1.35 -11.99
CA GLY A 54 13.65 -0.11 -12.72
C GLY A 54 12.93 0.98 -11.94
N PHE A 55 12.77 0.85 -10.62
CA PHE A 55 12.07 1.84 -9.82
C PHE A 55 12.76 3.20 -9.81
N ALA A 56 14.09 3.25 -9.71
CA ALA A 56 14.82 4.52 -9.70
C ALA A 56 14.73 5.23 -11.06
N ARG A 57 14.76 4.50 -12.16
CA ARG A 57 14.55 5.07 -13.51
C ARG A 57 13.14 5.62 -13.65
N TRP A 58 12.14 4.87 -13.21
CA TRP A 58 10.75 5.33 -13.22
C TRP A 58 10.58 6.59 -12.37
N ALA A 59 11.20 6.65 -11.19
CA ALA A 59 11.12 7.80 -10.31
C ALA A 59 11.80 9.03 -10.93
N ARG A 60 12.92 8.84 -11.61
CA ARG A 60 13.59 9.91 -12.37
C ARG A 60 12.67 10.47 -13.46
N ASP A 61 12.02 9.59 -14.19
CA ASP A 61 11.15 9.98 -15.31
C ASP A 61 9.87 10.67 -14.83
N ASN A 62 9.47 10.47 -13.57
CA ASN A 62 8.30 11.06 -12.94
C ASN A 62 8.67 12.03 -11.81
N HIS A 63 9.87 12.57 -11.81
CA HIS A 63 10.42 13.37 -10.72
C HIS A 63 9.53 14.54 -10.30
N GLU A 64 9.05 15.33 -11.25
CA GLU A 64 8.24 16.51 -10.98
C GLU A 64 6.91 16.14 -10.29
N GLU A 65 6.24 15.11 -10.77
CA GLU A 65 5.00 14.63 -10.14
C GLU A 65 5.26 14.08 -8.74
N LEU A 66 6.34 13.32 -8.57
CA LEU A 66 6.67 12.71 -7.28
C LEU A 66 7.05 13.74 -6.22
N LEU A 67 7.63 14.89 -6.60
CA LEU A 67 7.89 15.98 -5.67
C LEU A 67 6.61 16.51 -5.03
N THR A 68 5.47 16.38 -5.67
CA THR A 68 4.17 16.78 -5.09
C THR A 68 3.74 15.91 -3.92
N LEU A 69 4.39 14.76 -3.69
CA LEU A 69 4.17 13.98 -2.48
C LEU A 69 4.55 14.75 -1.21
N GLY A 70 5.46 15.72 -1.33
CA GLY A 70 5.87 16.56 -0.23
C GLY A 70 6.98 15.96 0.63
N VAL A 71 7.48 16.78 1.56
CA VAL A 71 8.55 16.40 2.48
C VAL A 71 8.16 15.17 3.30
N GLY A 72 9.08 14.25 3.46
CA GLY A 72 8.92 13.04 4.25
C GLY A 72 9.24 11.77 3.48
N ARG A 73 8.89 10.66 4.09
CA ARG A 73 9.09 9.32 3.52
C ARG A 73 7.76 8.75 3.07
N HIS A 74 7.75 8.23 1.84
CA HIS A 74 6.55 7.69 1.20
C HIS A 74 6.83 6.25 0.81
N TYR A 75 6.14 5.33 1.45
CA TYR A 75 6.34 3.90 1.28
C TYR A 75 5.26 3.30 0.39
N GLY A 76 5.64 2.36 -0.44
CA GLY A 76 4.70 1.66 -1.29
C GLY A 76 5.25 0.37 -1.85
N GLU A 77 4.44 -0.26 -2.70
CA GLU A 77 4.81 -1.45 -3.44
C GLU A 77 5.06 -1.11 -4.89
N TRP A 78 6.18 -1.56 -5.42
CA TRP A 78 6.52 -1.54 -6.84
C TRP A 78 6.21 -2.91 -7.42
N TRP A 79 5.25 -2.98 -8.31
CA TRP A 79 4.67 -4.26 -8.72
C TRP A 79 4.19 -4.25 -10.16
N GLY A 80 3.84 -5.42 -10.65
CA GLY A 80 3.31 -5.59 -11.99
C GLY A 80 4.25 -6.36 -12.90
N GLN A 81 4.39 -5.92 -14.13
CA GLN A 81 5.16 -6.64 -15.16
C GLN A 81 6.59 -6.94 -14.72
N GLY A 82 6.97 -8.22 -14.82
CA GLY A 82 8.34 -8.66 -14.54
C GLY A 82 8.68 -8.79 -13.05
N ILE A 83 7.73 -8.53 -12.14
CA ILE A 83 7.95 -8.57 -10.69
C ILE A 83 7.01 -9.60 -10.07
N GLN A 84 7.57 -10.63 -9.43
CA GLN A 84 6.82 -11.67 -8.70
C GLN A 84 5.62 -12.19 -9.50
N ARG A 85 4.37 -12.03 -8.99
CA ARG A 85 3.15 -12.54 -9.64
C ARG A 85 2.79 -11.87 -10.97
N ARG A 86 3.31 -10.70 -11.25
CA ARG A 86 3.08 -9.93 -12.49
C ARG A 86 1.65 -9.44 -12.71
N TYR A 87 0.64 -10.04 -12.12
CA TYR A 87 -0.79 -9.64 -12.15
C TYR A 87 -1.40 -9.53 -13.56
N GLY A 88 -0.79 -10.14 -14.57
CA GLY A 88 -1.24 -10.00 -15.96
C GLY A 88 -1.02 -8.60 -16.55
N LEU A 89 -0.21 -7.77 -15.90
CA LEU A 89 0.04 -6.39 -16.33
C LEU A 89 1.18 -6.31 -17.34
N GLU A 90 1.06 -5.38 -18.28
CA GLU A 90 2.10 -5.04 -19.26
C GLU A 90 3.00 -3.89 -18.76
N GLU A 91 2.65 -3.25 -17.68
CA GLU A 91 3.43 -2.17 -17.05
C GLU A 91 3.68 -2.45 -15.57
N LYS A 92 4.57 -1.66 -14.98
CA LYS A 92 4.81 -1.62 -13.54
C LYS A 92 4.06 -0.45 -12.91
N ARG A 93 3.66 -0.62 -11.66
CA ARG A 93 2.91 0.40 -10.90
C ARG A 93 3.52 0.60 -9.53
N PHE A 94 3.46 1.85 -9.06
CA PHE A 94 3.81 2.21 -7.68
C PHE A 94 2.55 2.53 -6.90
N SER A 95 2.25 1.71 -5.89
CA SER A 95 1.08 1.86 -5.04
C SER A 95 1.49 2.20 -3.62
N LEU A 96 1.04 3.35 -3.13
CA LEU A 96 1.37 3.85 -1.80
C LEU A 96 0.56 3.12 -0.73
N PHE A 97 1.20 2.85 0.42
CA PHE A 97 0.56 2.17 1.54
C PHE A 97 -0.30 3.09 2.40
N ASN A 98 0.05 4.36 2.53
CA ASN A 98 -0.68 5.29 3.38
C ASN A 98 -1.93 5.83 2.66
N VAL A 99 -2.97 5.02 2.64
CA VAL A 99 -4.21 5.32 1.93
C VAL A 99 -4.97 6.53 2.51
N HIS A 100 -4.83 6.81 3.80
CA HIS A 100 -5.50 7.97 4.41
C HIS A 100 -4.90 9.29 3.97
N ARG A 101 -3.57 9.37 3.90
CA ARG A 101 -2.86 10.58 3.48
C ARG A 101 -3.19 10.96 2.04
N TRP A 102 -3.37 9.97 1.16
CA TRP A 102 -3.44 10.15 -0.28
C TRP A 102 -4.83 9.92 -0.86
N GLN A 103 -5.88 10.07 -0.07
CA GLN A 103 -7.25 10.03 -0.57
C GLN A 103 -7.54 11.16 -1.58
N GLU A 104 -6.85 12.29 -1.42
CA GLU A 104 -6.91 13.43 -2.32
C GLU A 104 -5.51 13.82 -2.78
N ASN A 105 -5.42 14.47 -3.95
CA ASN A 105 -4.16 15.00 -4.50
C ASN A 105 -3.07 13.94 -4.76
N LEU A 106 -3.46 12.71 -5.03
CA LEU A 106 -2.51 11.66 -5.43
C LEU A 106 -1.91 12.01 -6.79
N PRO A 107 -0.56 11.99 -6.95
CA PRO A 107 0.06 12.17 -8.26
C PRO A 107 -0.46 11.13 -9.27
N SER A 108 -0.64 11.54 -10.52
CA SER A 108 -1.22 10.66 -11.55
C SER A 108 -0.36 9.43 -11.86
N CYS A 109 0.96 9.52 -11.61
CA CYS A 109 1.87 8.39 -11.78
C CYS A 109 1.81 7.36 -10.65
N CYS A 110 1.13 7.67 -9.55
CA CYS A 110 0.98 6.80 -8.39
C CYS A 110 -0.44 6.26 -8.28
N SER A 111 -0.57 5.15 -7.56
CA SER A 111 -1.85 4.61 -7.11
C SER A 111 -1.83 4.35 -5.61
N LEU A 112 -2.95 3.95 -5.05
CA LEU A 112 -3.02 3.48 -3.67
C LEU A 112 -3.22 1.97 -3.67
N VAL A 113 -2.71 1.28 -2.64
CA VAL A 113 -3.11 -0.10 -2.41
C VAL A 113 -4.63 -0.13 -2.20
N PRO A 114 -5.36 -1.09 -2.79
CA PRO A 114 -6.82 -1.11 -2.66
C PRO A 114 -7.26 -1.32 -1.22
N VAL A 115 -8.18 -0.47 -0.76
CA VAL A 115 -8.86 -0.65 0.53
C VAL A 115 -10.01 -1.63 0.30
N LEU A 116 -9.95 -2.77 0.97
CA LEU A 116 -10.97 -3.82 0.88
C LEU A 116 -12.03 -3.67 1.96
N TYR A 117 -11.66 -3.10 3.11
CA TYR A 117 -12.54 -2.85 4.24
C TYR A 117 -11.95 -1.79 5.15
N GLN A 118 -12.83 -0.98 5.73
CA GLN A 118 -12.47 -0.03 6.78
C GLN A 118 -13.59 -0.01 7.82
N GLY A 119 -13.24 -0.20 9.07
CA GLY A 119 -14.19 -0.20 10.17
C GLY A 119 -13.70 -0.99 11.38
N ALA A 120 -14.64 -1.47 12.18
CA ALA A 120 -14.31 -2.21 13.39
C ALA A 120 -13.56 -3.52 13.07
N TYR A 121 -12.52 -3.78 13.85
CA TYR A 121 -11.78 -5.04 13.76
C TYR A 121 -12.69 -6.21 14.16
N ASP A 122 -12.85 -7.18 13.26
CA ASP A 122 -13.65 -8.37 13.46
C ASP A 122 -13.05 -9.52 12.63
N THR A 123 -12.78 -10.64 13.28
CA THR A 123 -12.20 -11.81 12.60
C THR A 123 -13.11 -12.40 11.54
N ASN A 124 -14.43 -12.31 11.72
CA ASN A 124 -15.40 -12.77 10.70
C ASN A 124 -15.32 -11.91 9.44
N ILE A 125 -15.11 -10.60 9.58
CA ILE A 125 -14.93 -9.68 8.45
C ILE A 125 -13.62 -9.99 7.74
N ILE A 126 -12.54 -10.26 8.46
CA ILE A 126 -11.25 -10.65 7.88
C ILE A 126 -11.42 -11.91 7.03
N ASP A 127 -12.09 -12.92 7.54
CA ASP A 127 -12.35 -14.16 6.80
C ASP A 127 -13.20 -13.91 5.55
N GLN A 128 -14.20 -13.04 5.65
CA GLN A 128 -15.04 -12.67 4.51
C GLN A 128 -14.25 -11.92 3.44
N VAL A 129 -13.42 -10.96 3.83
CA VAL A 129 -12.57 -10.20 2.90
C VAL A 129 -11.61 -11.14 2.18
N MET A 130 -11.00 -12.09 2.89
CA MET A 130 -10.13 -13.11 2.28
C MET A 130 -10.89 -13.97 1.28
N LEU A 131 -12.09 -14.41 1.64
CA LEU A 131 -12.92 -15.21 0.74
C LEU A 131 -13.30 -14.43 -0.51
N ASP A 132 -13.71 -13.17 -0.36
CA ASP A 132 -14.09 -12.30 -1.48
C ASP A 132 -12.90 -12.09 -2.42
N LEU A 133 -11.72 -11.83 -1.86
CA LEU A 133 -10.51 -11.67 -2.66
C LEU A 133 -10.18 -12.94 -3.45
N LYS A 134 -10.31 -14.10 -2.82
CA LYS A 134 -10.06 -15.40 -3.46
C LYS A 134 -11.06 -15.71 -4.57
N THR A 135 -12.33 -15.37 -4.38
CA THR A 135 -13.41 -15.71 -5.33
C THR A 135 -13.53 -14.70 -6.46
N GLN A 136 -13.29 -13.41 -6.19
CA GLN A 136 -13.44 -12.32 -7.16
C GLN A 136 -12.12 -11.91 -7.81
N GLY A 137 -10.99 -12.29 -7.21
CA GLY A 137 -9.66 -11.95 -7.69
C GLY A 137 -9.15 -10.60 -7.18
N SER A 138 -8.03 -10.16 -7.74
CA SER A 138 -7.37 -8.91 -7.36
C SER A 138 -8.24 -7.69 -7.61
N THR A 139 -8.33 -6.80 -6.65
CA THR A 139 -8.95 -5.47 -6.83
C THR A 139 -8.00 -4.53 -7.56
N ALA A 140 -6.71 -4.62 -7.28
CA ALA A 140 -5.68 -3.77 -7.92
C ALA A 140 -5.52 -4.08 -9.41
N ALA A 141 -5.65 -5.34 -9.79
CA ALA A 141 -5.57 -5.81 -11.18
C ALA A 141 -6.81 -6.66 -11.49
N PRO A 142 -7.96 -6.04 -11.81
CA PRO A 142 -9.19 -6.76 -12.08
C PRO A 142 -9.01 -7.85 -13.15
N GLY A 143 -9.54 -9.03 -12.88
CA GLY A 143 -9.38 -10.20 -13.75
C GLY A 143 -8.23 -11.14 -13.37
N TYR A 144 -7.28 -10.69 -12.54
CA TYR A 144 -6.22 -11.55 -12.04
C TYR A 144 -6.72 -12.35 -10.82
N MET A 145 -6.77 -13.68 -10.94
CA MET A 145 -7.47 -14.55 -10.00
C MET A 145 -6.58 -15.21 -8.94
N ASN A 146 -5.30 -14.79 -8.84
CA ASN A 146 -4.37 -15.35 -7.87
C ASN A 146 -3.69 -14.27 -7.01
N PRO A 147 -4.47 -13.38 -6.34
CA PRO A 147 -3.89 -12.38 -5.44
C PRO A 147 -3.16 -13.03 -4.27
N GLU A 148 -2.20 -12.30 -3.67
CA GLU A 148 -1.37 -12.82 -2.57
C GLU A 148 -2.15 -12.95 -1.26
N GLY A 149 -2.93 -11.94 -0.92
CA GLY A 149 -3.66 -11.89 0.35
C GLY A 149 -3.99 -10.48 0.77
N ILE A 150 -4.03 -10.26 2.07
CA ILE A 150 -4.43 -8.98 2.68
C ILE A 150 -3.42 -8.50 3.71
N VAL A 151 -3.48 -7.20 3.98
CA VAL A 151 -2.80 -6.52 5.09
C VAL A 151 -3.86 -5.90 5.99
N VAL A 152 -3.76 -6.15 7.27
CA VAL A 152 -4.69 -5.62 8.29
C VAL A 152 -4.00 -4.59 9.16
#